data_67a474406ecd343f3119d1875a8f6ab6
#
_entry.id   67a474406ecd343f3119d1875a8f6ab6
#
_cell.length_a   1.000
_cell.length_b   1.000
_cell.length_c   1.000
_cell.angle_alpha   90.00
_cell.angle_beta   90.00
_cell.angle_gamma   90.00
#
_symmetry.space_group_name_H-M   'P 1'
#
loop_
_entity.id
_entity.type
_entity.pdbx_description
1 polymer ?
#
loop_
_entity_poly.entity_id
_entity_poly.type
_entity_poly.pdbx_seq_one_letter_code
_entity_poly.pdbx_strand_id
1 'polypeptide(L)'
;MSSENPQIPEKSPSESHAEVIVRMFPTDANPAGNVFGGEILKHIDMVAGIVAQRHSQSNAVTVCMDSVNFIKPVFVGNVLTLSARINYVHNSSMEIEVKVEAEDIITGIRTVTGTAFVTFVALDKNGKPTHVAKLSLKTDEDR
;
A
#
# COMPACT_ATOMS: atom_id res chain seq x y z
N MET A 1 -5.44 9.10 -33.75
CA MET A 1 -5.80 9.13 -32.34
C MET A 1 -7.28 9.39 -32.18
N SER A 2 -7.93 8.62 -31.37
CA SER A 2 -9.38 8.73 -31.24
C SER A 2 -9.74 9.72 -30.13
N SER A 3 -9.59 11.00 -30.43
CA SER A 3 -9.89 12.03 -29.44
C SER A 3 -11.38 12.23 -29.24
N GLU A 4 -12.19 11.79 -30.20
CA GLU A 4 -13.65 11.94 -30.10
C GLU A 4 -14.25 10.99 -29.07
N ASN A 5 -13.52 9.96 -28.68
CA ASN A 5 -14.00 8.95 -27.74
C ASN A 5 -12.91 8.64 -26.73
N PRO A 6 -12.71 9.58 -25.80
CA PRO A 6 -11.64 9.42 -24.80
C PRO A 6 -11.92 8.18 -23.96
N GLN A 7 -10.98 7.27 -23.98
CA GLN A 7 -11.05 6.06 -23.16
C GLN A 7 -10.50 6.35 -21.79
N ILE A 8 -11.04 5.63 -20.78
CA ILE A 8 -10.46 5.67 -19.44
C ILE A 8 -9.05 5.07 -19.54
N PRO A 9 -8.03 5.76 -19.04
CA PRO A 9 -6.66 5.24 -19.11
C PRO A 9 -6.54 3.87 -18.47
N GLU A 10 -5.57 3.11 -18.96
CA GLU A 10 -5.20 1.83 -18.35
C GLU A 10 -3.79 1.91 -17.83
N LYS A 11 -3.56 1.30 -16.67
CA LYS A 11 -2.24 1.20 -16.07
C LYS A 11 -2.05 -0.20 -15.52
N SER A 12 -0.82 -0.71 -15.60
CA SER A 12 -0.51 -1.98 -14.97
C SER A 12 -0.18 -1.75 -13.49
N PRO A 13 -0.36 -2.75 -12.63
CA PRO A 13 0.00 -2.64 -11.22
C PRO A 13 1.46 -2.24 -10.99
N SER A 14 2.37 -2.63 -11.87
CA SER A 14 3.78 -2.28 -11.73
C SER A 14 4.05 -0.79 -11.89
N GLU A 15 3.19 -0.04 -12.57
CA GLU A 15 3.39 1.39 -12.79
C GLU A 15 3.16 2.21 -11.51
N SER A 16 2.39 1.71 -10.57
CA SER A 16 2.08 2.43 -9.32
C SER A 16 2.70 1.77 -8.09
N HIS A 17 3.34 0.62 -8.24
CA HIS A 17 3.97 -0.11 -7.15
C HIS A 17 4.85 0.81 -6.30
N ALA A 18 4.82 0.62 -4.99
CA ALA A 18 5.64 1.38 -4.06
C ALA A 18 6.25 0.47 -3.00
N GLU A 19 7.42 0.85 -2.57
CA GLU A 19 8.14 0.15 -1.50
C GLU A 19 8.75 1.20 -0.57
N VAL A 20 8.61 0.99 0.72
CA VAL A 20 9.12 1.89 1.76
C VAL A 20 9.95 1.06 2.73
N ILE A 21 11.11 1.58 3.09
CA ILE A 21 11.99 0.94 4.07
C ILE A 21 12.10 1.89 5.26
N VAL A 22 11.83 1.38 6.46
CA VAL A 22 11.84 2.20 7.66
C VAL A 22 12.36 1.40 8.85
N ARG A 23 13.19 2.06 9.69
CA ARG A 23 13.70 1.46 10.92
C ARG A 23 12.73 1.71 12.06
N MET A 24 12.56 0.71 12.92
CA MET A 24 11.75 0.83 14.12
C MET A 24 12.58 1.32 15.31
N PHE A 25 12.11 2.37 15.96
CA PHE A 25 12.78 3.01 17.06
C PHE A 25 12.09 2.68 18.40
N PRO A 26 12.77 2.92 19.56
CA PRO A 26 12.15 2.70 20.87
C PRO A 26 10.82 3.45 21.06
N THR A 27 10.68 4.63 20.43
CA THR A 27 9.44 5.41 20.50
C THR A 27 8.27 4.74 19.77
N ASP A 28 8.55 3.74 18.93
CA ASP A 28 7.52 2.98 18.21
C ASP A 28 7.04 1.77 18.99
N ALA A 29 7.63 1.50 20.14
CA ALA A 29 7.42 0.24 20.87
C ALA A 29 6.49 0.41 22.07
N ASN A 30 5.79 -0.70 22.41
CA ASN A 30 5.07 -0.81 23.65
C ASN A 30 6.04 -1.17 24.81
N PRO A 31 5.57 -1.19 26.06
CA PRO A 31 6.46 -1.50 27.19
C PRO A 31 7.13 -2.86 27.13
N ALA A 32 6.57 -3.82 26.40
CA ALA A 32 7.14 -5.16 26.24
C ALA A 32 8.25 -5.24 25.20
N GLY A 33 8.52 -4.13 24.47
CA GLY A 33 9.56 -4.08 23.46
C GLY A 33 9.12 -4.41 22.05
N ASN A 34 7.85 -4.76 21.86
CA ASN A 34 7.30 -4.97 20.53
C ASN A 34 6.80 -3.66 19.95
N VAL A 35 6.91 -3.49 18.65
CA VAL A 35 6.38 -2.31 17.96
C VAL A 35 4.85 -2.32 18.03
N PHE A 36 4.26 -1.15 18.29
CA PHE A 36 2.80 -1.01 18.29
C PHE A 36 2.21 -1.38 16.94
N GLY A 37 1.11 -2.15 16.97
CA GLY A 37 0.38 -2.47 15.75
C GLY A 37 -0.08 -1.22 15.01
N GLY A 38 -0.50 -0.20 15.76
CA GLY A 38 -0.90 1.08 15.15
C GLY A 38 0.23 1.77 14.40
N GLU A 39 1.47 1.62 14.86
CA GLU A 39 2.62 2.17 14.15
C GLU A 39 2.82 1.47 12.81
N ILE A 40 2.67 0.15 12.80
CA ILE A 40 2.75 -0.61 11.55
C ILE A 40 1.60 -0.24 10.63
N LEU A 41 0.38 -0.11 11.16
CA LEU A 41 -0.80 0.30 10.37
C LEU A 41 -0.60 1.67 9.73
N LYS A 42 0.04 2.61 10.44
CA LYS A 42 0.35 3.92 9.89
C LYS A 42 1.21 3.79 8.63
N HIS A 43 2.26 2.99 8.70
CA HIS A 43 3.14 2.78 7.55
C HIS A 43 2.44 2.04 6.41
N ILE A 44 1.58 1.08 6.74
CA ILE A 44 0.75 0.38 5.74
C ILE A 44 -0.13 1.39 5.00
N ASP A 45 -0.81 2.26 5.73
CA ASP A 45 -1.68 3.27 5.15
C ASP A 45 -0.90 4.23 4.26
N MET A 46 0.28 4.66 4.72
CA MET A 46 1.13 5.59 3.97
C MET A 46 1.61 5.00 2.65
N VAL A 47 2.13 3.78 2.65
CA VAL A 47 2.63 3.16 1.42
C VAL A 47 1.50 2.83 0.46
N ALA A 48 0.36 2.37 0.99
CA ALA A 48 -0.81 2.09 0.16
C ALA A 48 -1.34 3.39 -0.46
N GLY A 49 -1.32 4.50 0.28
CA GLY A 49 -1.72 5.81 -0.23
C GLY A 49 -0.85 6.27 -1.38
N ILE A 50 0.45 6.00 -1.34
CA ILE A 50 1.35 6.32 -2.44
C ILE A 50 0.91 5.58 -3.71
N VAL A 51 0.60 4.29 -3.59
CA VAL A 51 0.14 3.50 -4.74
C VAL A 51 -1.18 4.05 -5.29
N ALA A 52 -2.12 4.35 -4.39
CA ALA A 52 -3.42 4.89 -4.80
C ALA A 52 -3.27 6.21 -5.56
N GLN A 53 -2.42 7.11 -5.06
CA GLN A 53 -2.19 8.40 -5.69
C GLN A 53 -1.43 8.27 -7.01
N ARG A 54 -0.46 7.36 -7.08
CA ARG A 54 0.25 7.10 -8.35
C ARG A 54 -0.69 6.55 -9.41
N HIS A 55 -1.57 5.63 -9.01
CA HIS A 55 -2.49 5.02 -9.97
C HIS A 55 -3.56 6.01 -10.43
N SER A 56 -4.16 6.73 -9.50
CA SER A 56 -5.26 7.67 -9.81
C SER A 56 -4.78 9.02 -10.31
N GLN A 57 -3.55 9.40 -9.95
CA GLN A 57 -3.00 10.75 -10.21
C GLN A 57 -3.93 11.84 -9.68
N SER A 58 -4.53 11.57 -8.53
CA SER A 58 -5.44 12.48 -7.85
C SER A 58 -5.29 12.28 -6.35
N ASN A 59 -5.99 13.11 -5.56
CA ASN A 59 -6.09 12.85 -4.14
C ASN A 59 -6.87 11.55 -3.92
N ALA A 60 -6.52 10.81 -2.90
CA ALA A 60 -7.20 9.56 -2.56
C ALA A 60 -7.27 9.45 -1.04
N VAL A 61 -8.39 8.94 -0.54
CA VAL A 61 -8.61 8.78 0.89
C VAL A 61 -8.86 7.32 1.23
N THR A 62 -8.35 6.92 2.40
CA THR A 62 -8.56 5.58 2.93
C THR A 62 -10.01 5.45 3.38
N VAL A 63 -10.70 4.43 2.91
CA VAL A 63 -12.07 4.16 3.36
C VAL A 63 -12.18 2.88 4.14
N CYS A 64 -11.25 1.96 3.99
CA CYS A 64 -11.30 0.68 4.69
C CYS A 64 -9.93 0.02 4.73
N MET A 65 -9.58 -0.56 5.88
CA MET A 65 -8.49 -1.52 5.98
C MET A 65 -9.12 -2.87 6.30
N ASP A 66 -8.79 -3.86 5.50
CA ASP A 66 -9.40 -5.16 5.61
C ASP A 66 -8.33 -6.24 5.65
N SER A 67 -8.68 -7.41 6.21
CA SER A 67 -7.80 -8.58 6.25
C SER A 67 -6.40 -8.24 6.80
N VAL A 68 -6.34 -7.38 7.82
CA VAL A 68 -5.07 -7.04 8.47
C VAL A 68 -4.63 -8.21 9.34
N ASN A 69 -3.46 -8.74 9.06
CA ASN A 69 -2.89 -9.87 9.79
C ASN A 69 -1.51 -9.50 10.31
N PHE A 70 -1.34 -9.55 11.62
CA PHE A 70 -0.03 -9.45 12.26
C PHE A 70 0.45 -10.87 12.53
N ILE A 71 1.26 -11.40 11.62
CA ILE A 71 1.66 -12.81 11.63
C ILE A 71 2.74 -13.05 12.68
N LYS A 72 3.66 -12.11 12.83
CA LYS A 72 4.77 -12.20 13.77
C LYS A 72 5.05 -10.83 14.38
N PRO A 73 5.60 -10.79 15.60
CA PRO A 73 5.93 -9.50 16.23
C PRO A 73 7.07 -8.80 15.51
N VAL A 74 7.06 -7.48 15.59
CA VAL A 74 8.12 -6.61 15.10
C VAL A 74 8.80 -5.99 16.32
N PHE A 75 10.14 -5.97 16.33
CA PHE A 75 10.91 -5.52 17.46
C PHE A 75 11.65 -4.21 17.15
N VAL A 76 11.97 -3.47 18.20
CA VAL A 76 12.82 -2.29 18.10
C VAL A 76 14.13 -2.67 17.42
N GLY A 77 14.58 -1.85 16.49
CA GLY A 77 15.79 -2.09 15.71
C GLY A 77 15.56 -2.84 14.42
N ASN A 78 14.39 -3.51 14.26
CA ASN A 78 14.07 -4.13 12.99
C ASN A 78 13.93 -3.07 11.90
N VAL A 79 14.30 -3.45 10.68
CA VAL A 79 14.07 -2.64 9.49
C VAL A 79 12.87 -3.24 8.76
N LEU A 80 11.83 -2.45 8.58
CA LEU A 80 10.63 -2.90 7.87
C LEU A 80 10.73 -2.51 6.40
N THR A 81 10.40 -3.46 5.54
CA THR A 81 10.17 -3.22 4.12
C THR A 81 8.69 -3.43 3.87
N LEU A 82 8.00 -2.37 3.47
CA LEU A 82 6.58 -2.44 3.14
C LEU A 82 6.44 -2.31 1.64
N SER A 83 5.91 -3.36 1.02
CA SER A 83 5.69 -3.41 -0.43
C SER A 83 4.20 -3.36 -0.71
N ALA A 84 3.79 -2.46 -1.57
CA ALA A 84 2.38 -2.25 -1.88
C ALA A 84 2.13 -2.27 -3.38
N ARG A 85 1.05 -2.92 -3.78
CA ARG A 85 0.62 -2.93 -5.18
C ARG A 85 -0.90 -2.92 -5.24
N ILE A 86 -1.41 -2.28 -6.29
CA ILE A 86 -2.84 -2.27 -6.56
C ILE A 86 -3.24 -3.62 -7.16
N ASN A 87 -4.33 -4.20 -6.67
CA ASN A 87 -4.80 -5.49 -7.16
C ASN A 87 -6.22 -5.46 -7.69
N TYR A 88 -6.96 -4.36 -7.47
CA TYR A 88 -8.33 -4.26 -7.96
C TYR A 88 -8.76 -2.81 -8.03
N VAL A 89 -9.52 -2.45 -9.07
CA VAL A 89 -10.16 -1.15 -9.19
C VAL A 89 -11.61 -1.32 -9.60
N HIS A 90 -12.46 -0.41 -9.14
CA HIS A 90 -13.86 -0.34 -9.53
C HIS A 90 -14.31 1.12 -9.47
N ASN A 91 -14.59 1.70 -10.63
CA ASN A 91 -14.97 3.11 -10.75
C ASN A 91 -13.94 4.03 -10.09
N SER A 92 -14.23 4.51 -8.88
CA SER A 92 -13.36 5.41 -8.13
C SER A 92 -12.60 4.72 -7.00
N SER A 93 -12.86 3.43 -6.76
CA SER A 93 -12.22 2.72 -5.65
C SER A 93 -11.05 1.87 -6.13
N MET A 94 -10.08 1.72 -5.24
CA MET A 94 -8.84 0.99 -5.50
C MET A 94 -8.54 0.14 -4.28
N GLU A 95 -8.25 -1.15 -4.50
CA GLU A 95 -7.78 -2.02 -3.42
C GLU A 95 -6.28 -2.24 -3.59
N ILE A 96 -5.54 -1.95 -2.54
CA ILE A 96 -4.08 -2.07 -2.51
C ILE A 96 -3.69 -3.15 -1.49
N GLU A 97 -2.86 -4.08 -1.93
CA GLU A 97 -2.30 -5.11 -1.08
C GLU A 97 -0.95 -4.67 -0.56
N VAL A 98 -0.73 -4.85 0.75
CA VAL A 98 0.53 -4.48 1.40
C VAL A 98 1.11 -5.70 2.10
N LYS A 99 2.40 -5.94 1.86
CA LYS A 99 3.17 -6.95 2.56
C LYS A 99 4.22 -6.25 3.41
N VAL A 100 4.37 -6.69 4.66
CA VAL A 100 5.35 -6.16 5.60
C VAL A 100 6.36 -7.23 5.92
N GLU A 101 7.64 -6.95 5.67
CA GLU A 101 8.75 -7.81 6.06
C GLU A 101 9.58 -7.08 7.10
N ALA A 102 10.01 -7.80 8.14
CA ALA A 102 10.96 -7.29 9.10
C ALA A 102 12.31 -7.95 8.87
N GLU A 103 13.35 -7.15 8.93
CA GLU A 103 14.72 -7.62 8.83
C GLU A 103 15.44 -7.35 10.14
N ASP A 104 16.06 -8.39 10.71
CA ASP A 104 17.05 -8.21 11.76
C ASP A 104 18.35 -7.84 11.05
N ILE A 105 18.75 -6.58 11.16
CA ILE A 105 19.85 -6.04 10.38
C ILE A 105 21.21 -6.69 10.77
N ILE A 106 21.30 -7.25 11.96
CA ILE A 106 22.53 -7.88 12.44
C ILE A 106 22.67 -9.28 11.85
N THR A 107 21.60 -10.06 11.85
CA THR A 107 21.62 -11.44 11.33
C THR A 107 21.29 -11.51 9.85
N GLY A 108 20.64 -10.50 9.30
CA GLY A 108 20.17 -10.49 7.92
C GLY A 108 18.92 -11.34 7.70
N ILE A 109 18.33 -11.89 8.76
CA ILE A 109 17.12 -12.72 8.63
C ILE A 109 15.93 -11.82 8.35
N ARG A 110 15.19 -12.14 7.28
CA ARG A 110 13.96 -11.46 6.89
C ARG A 110 12.76 -12.35 7.13
N THR A 111 11.69 -11.77 7.64
CA THR A 111 10.48 -12.51 8.00
C THR A 111 9.27 -11.68 7.58
N VAL A 112 8.29 -12.31 6.92
CA VAL A 112 7.02 -11.65 6.67
C VAL A 112 6.28 -11.55 8.00
N THR A 113 6.01 -10.32 8.43
CA THR A 113 5.39 -10.06 9.72
C THR A 113 3.96 -9.59 9.62
N GLY A 114 3.53 -9.17 8.43
CA GLY A 114 2.16 -8.70 8.28
C GLY A 114 1.72 -8.58 6.84
N THR A 115 0.41 -8.62 6.66
CA THR A 115 -0.25 -8.38 5.37
C THR A 115 -1.52 -7.59 5.63
N ALA A 116 -1.94 -6.81 4.64
CA ALA A 116 -3.17 -6.03 4.73
C ALA A 116 -3.70 -5.69 3.34
N PHE A 117 -5.00 -5.44 3.27
CA PHE A 117 -5.65 -4.86 2.10
C PHE A 117 -6.24 -3.52 2.52
N VAL A 118 -5.99 -2.49 1.72
CA VAL A 118 -6.47 -1.14 2.00
C VAL A 118 -7.25 -0.64 0.80
N THR A 119 -8.46 -0.16 1.05
CA THR A 119 -9.30 0.40 -0.01
C THR A 119 -9.24 1.92 0.06
N PHE A 120 -8.97 2.52 -1.09
CA PHE A 120 -8.94 3.97 -1.27
C PHE A 120 -10.00 4.40 -2.27
N VAL A 121 -10.48 5.62 -2.13
CA VAL A 121 -11.34 6.26 -3.11
C VAL A 121 -10.64 7.49 -3.64
N ALA A 122 -10.56 7.60 -4.97
CA ALA A 122 -9.98 8.77 -5.63
C ALA A 122 -10.97 9.93 -5.61
N LEU A 123 -10.46 11.12 -5.32
CA LEU A 123 -11.27 12.33 -5.22
C LEU A 123 -10.81 13.36 -6.26
N ASP A 124 -11.78 14.07 -6.83
CA ASP A 124 -11.49 15.19 -7.72
C ASP A 124 -11.14 16.46 -6.92
N LYS A 125 -10.97 17.57 -7.62
CA LYS A 125 -10.62 18.85 -7.00
C LYS A 125 -11.66 19.36 -6.02
N ASN A 126 -12.91 18.90 -6.17
CA ASN A 126 -14.01 19.29 -5.31
C ASN A 126 -14.26 18.30 -4.18
N GLY A 127 -13.38 17.32 -4.02
CA GLY A 127 -13.51 16.31 -2.98
C GLY A 127 -14.54 15.23 -3.26
N LYS A 128 -14.94 15.08 -4.51
CA LYS A 128 -15.93 14.06 -4.90
C LYS A 128 -15.25 12.89 -5.57
N PRO A 129 -15.81 11.66 -5.45
CA PRO A 129 -15.24 10.49 -6.10
C PRO A 129 -15.07 10.70 -7.61
N THR A 130 -13.93 10.28 -8.13
CA THR A 130 -13.62 10.38 -9.55
C THR A 130 -13.12 9.03 -10.06
N HIS A 131 -13.37 8.75 -11.33
CA HIS A 131 -12.96 7.48 -11.93
C HIS A 131 -11.44 7.38 -12.00
N VAL A 132 -10.94 6.17 -11.80
CA VAL A 132 -9.51 5.86 -11.88
C VAL A 132 -9.21 5.04 -13.12
N ALA A 133 -7.92 5.00 -13.49
CA ALA A 133 -7.45 4.17 -14.59
C ALA A 133 -7.79 2.70 -14.33
N LYS A 134 -8.20 1.99 -15.36
CA LYS A 134 -8.42 0.55 -15.27
C LYS A 134 -7.10 -0.18 -15.15
N LEU A 135 -7.14 -1.34 -14.51
CA LEU A 135 -5.96 -2.18 -14.44
C LEU A 135 -5.74 -2.93 -15.74
N SER A 136 -4.50 -2.96 -16.17
CA SER A 136 -4.05 -3.71 -17.34
C SER A 136 -2.96 -4.68 -16.89
N LEU A 137 -3.21 -5.98 -17.04
CA LEU A 137 -2.25 -7.01 -16.62
C LEU A 137 -1.37 -7.34 -17.80
N LYS A 138 -0.21 -6.68 -17.90
CA LYS A 138 0.68 -6.78 -19.06
C LYS A 138 1.77 -7.82 -18.90
N THR A 139 2.09 -8.22 -17.68
CA THR A 139 3.15 -9.18 -17.39
C THR A 139 2.67 -10.22 -16.41
N ASP A 140 3.44 -11.29 -16.26
CA ASP A 140 3.13 -12.32 -15.26
C ASP A 140 3.20 -11.75 -13.84
N GLU A 141 4.04 -10.75 -13.61
CA GLU A 141 4.13 -10.10 -12.31
C GLU A 141 2.85 -9.37 -11.92
N ASP A 142 2.06 -8.96 -12.89
CA ASP A 142 0.80 -8.24 -12.66
C ASP A 142 -0.34 -9.18 -12.22
N ARG A 143 -0.14 -10.46 -12.31
CA ARG A 143 -1.21 -11.46 -12.07
C ARG A 143 -1.15 -12.17 -10.73
#